data_10fdc9854b90867213cb77218e13752c
#
_entry.id   10fdc9854b90867213cb77218e13752c
#
_cell.length_a   1.000
_cell.length_b   1.000
_cell.length_c   1.000
_cell.angle_alpha   90.00
_cell.angle_beta   90.00
_cell.angle_gamma   90.00
#
_symmetry.space_group_name_H-M   'P 1'
#
loop_
_entity.id
_entity.type
_entity.pdbx_description
1 polymer ?
#
loop_
_entity_poly.entity_id
_entity_poly.type
_entity_poly.pdbx_seq_one_letter_code
_entity_poly.pdbx_strand_id
1 'polypeptide(L)'
;SISNKFHSHVIDFSNNEEITRWFNTAKSKGNIEVFIHITGKVPSIAKLTELSRSEWDKLTNKFINIPASVSQNAMGIFVPNGSEDPRLFKDAKGRIIIIGPDLPYGKKIGGDQRAKIEVFRGALRPFATTVNQELSDVLKSNVRMFVVLPGTVDGKEPNNENLINAINYLVTDEAGTSSEVIFCPDESR
;
A
#
# COMPACT_ATOMS: atom_id res chain seq x y z
N SER A 1 -2.12 30.03 7.95
CA SER A 1 -2.42 29.51 6.60
C SER A 1 -1.51 28.33 6.34
N ILE A 2 -2.06 27.14 6.21
CA ILE A 2 -1.31 25.97 5.75
C ILE A 2 -1.00 26.24 4.27
N SER A 3 0.26 26.50 3.98
CA SER A 3 0.75 26.61 2.61
C SER A 3 0.77 25.19 2.03
N ASN A 4 -0.25 24.81 1.28
CA ASN A 4 -0.27 23.56 0.52
C ASN A 4 0.80 23.63 -0.59
N LYS A 5 2.05 23.30 -0.26
CA LYS A 5 3.12 23.13 -1.26
C LYS A 5 3.03 21.71 -1.81
N PHE A 6 2.52 21.61 -3.02
CA PHE A 6 2.57 20.36 -3.77
C PHE A 6 3.92 20.23 -4.46
N HIS A 7 4.60 19.08 -4.26
CA HIS A 7 5.84 18.73 -4.93
C HIS A 7 5.62 17.45 -5.74
N SER A 8 5.91 17.49 -7.02
CA SER A 8 5.81 16.33 -7.90
C SER A 8 7.21 15.88 -8.33
N HIS A 9 7.43 14.56 -8.27
CA HIS A 9 8.64 13.90 -8.73
C HIS A 9 8.29 12.67 -9.54
N VAL A 10 9.08 12.39 -10.56
CA VAL A 10 9.00 11.13 -11.31
C VAL A 10 10.18 10.27 -10.85
N ILE A 11 9.89 9.06 -10.40
CA ILE A 11 10.90 8.10 -9.94
C ILE A 11 10.66 6.74 -10.56
N ASP A 12 11.73 5.98 -10.78
CA ASP A 12 11.64 4.57 -11.15
C ASP A 12 11.53 3.70 -9.90
N PHE A 13 10.34 3.21 -9.63
CA PHE A 13 10.08 2.31 -8.49
C PHE A 13 10.73 0.92 -8.63
N SER A 14 11.34 0.59 -9.76
CA SER A 14 12.16 -0.62 -9.88
C SER A 14 13.59 -0.41 -9.37
N ASN A 15 13.98 0.84 -9.10
CA ASN A 15 15.31 1.23 -8.63
C ASN A 15 15.27 1.62 -7.14
N ASN A 16 15.78 0.75 -6.28
CA ASN A 16 15.81 0.97 -4.84
C ASN A 16 16.60 2.22 -4.41
N GLU A 17 17.64 2.60 -5.14
CA GLU A 17 18.42 3.80 -4.83
C GLU A 17 17.60 5.07 -5.09
N GLU A 18 16.81 5.08 -6.17
CA GLU A 18 15.91 6.20 -6.47
C GLU A 18 14.80 6.30 -5.42
N ILE A 19 14.21 5.17 -5.01
CA ILE A 19 13.22 5.14 -3.94
C ILE A 19 13.83 5.74 -2.66
N THR A 20 14.97 5.24 -2.23
CA THR A 20 15.64 5.72 -1.01
C THR A 20 15.98 7.20 -1.08
N ARG A 21 16.50 7.68 -2.21
CA ARG A 21 16.82 9.09 -2.45
C ARG A 21 15.56 9.96 -2.37
N TRP A 22 14.47 9.50 -2.96
CA TRP A 22 13.19 10.21 -2.92
C TRP A 22 12.67 10.34 -1.49
N PHE A 23 12.68 9.26 -0.72
CA PHE A 23 12.26 9.27 0.68
C PHE A 23 13.13 10.21 1.54
N ASN A 24 14.45 10.20 1.36
CA ASN A 24 15.36 11.12 2.04
C ASN A 24 15.07 12.58 1.68
N THR A 25 14.77 12.85 0.40
CA THR A 25 14.37 14.18 -0.05
C THR A 25 13.05 14.59 0.57
N ALA A 26 12.05 13.72 0.63
CA ALA A 26 10.78 14.01 1.27
C ALA A 26 10.96 14.31 2.76
N LYS A 27 11.75 13.52 3.47
CA LYS A 27 12.09 13.73 4.89
C LYS A 27 12.77 15.08 5.13
N SER A 28 13.63 15.54 4.22
CA SER A 28 14.29 16.85 4.33
C SER A 28 13.33 18.04 4.18
N LYS A 29 12.13 17.84 3.64
CA LYS A 29 11.10 18.86 3.47
C LYS A 29 10.18 19.04 4.65
N GLY A 30 10.12 18.06 5.55
CA GLY A 30 9.27 18.09 6.74
C GLY A 30 9.02 16.71 7.32
N ASN A 31 8.21 16.68 8.37
CA ASN A 31 7.76 15.43 8.96
C ASN A 31 6.76 14.75 8.03
N ILE A 32 6.98 13.47 7.77
CA ILE A 32 6.05 12.63 7.04
C ILE A 32 5.23 11.87 8.08
N GLU A 33 3.92 12.05 8.06
CA GLU A 33 2.99 11.36 8.96
C GLU A 33 2.26 10.23 8.25
N VAL A 34 2.06 10.37 6.95
CA VAL A 34 1.30 9.42 6.13
C VAL A 34 2.07 9.14 4.84
N PHE A 35 2.22 7.87 4.53
CA PHE A 35 2.71 7.40 3.24
C PHE A 35 1.63 6.56 2.56
N ILE A 36 1.29 6.89 1.32
CA ILE A 36 0.30 6.16 0.52
C ILE A 36 0.95 5.68 -0.76
N HIS A 37 0.91 4.37 -0.99
CA HIS A 37 1.34 3.75 -2.23
C HIS A 37 0.15 3.18 -2.99
N ILE A 38 -0.01 3.58 -4.25
CA ILE A 38 -1.09 3.11 -5.12
C ILE A 38 -0.48 2.18 -6.17
N THR A 39 -0.78 0.88 -6.09
CA THR A 39 -0.24 -0.11 -7.04
C THR A 39 -0.81 0.04 -8.45
N GLY A 40 -1.96 0.67 -8.56
CA GLY A 40 -2.65 0.91 -9.83
C GLY A 40 -3.37 -0.31 -10.39
N LYS A 41 -3.88 -0.14 -11.62
CA LYS A 41 -4.67 -1.17 -12.29
C LYS A 41 -3.81 -2.35 -12.74
N VAL A 42 -4.41 -3.54 -12.65
CA VAL A 42 -3.84 -4.71 -13.33
C VAL A 42 -4.09 -4.54 -14.83
N PRO A 43 -3.05 -4.63 -15.67
CA PRO A 43 -3.26 -4.56 -17.11
C PRO A 43 -4.17 -5.70 -17.58
N SER A 44 -4.94 -5.46 -18.65
CA SER A 44 -5.75 -6.52 -19.27
C SER A 44 -4.85 -7.70 -19.62
N ILE A 45 -5.14 -8.87 -19.07
CA ILE A 45 -4.17 -9.95 -19.05
C ILE A 45 -4.79 -11.20 -19.65
N ALA A 46 -3.97 -11.91 -20.40
CA ALA A 46 -4.17 -13.28 -20.81
C ALA A 46 -4.53 -14.20 -19.62
N LYS A 47 -5.07 -15.35 -19.87
CA LYS A 47 -5.36 -16.36 -18.83
C LYS A 47 -4.09 -16.74 -18.06
N LEU A 48 -4.22 -17.22 -16.84
CA LEU A 48 -3.07 -17.68 -16.05
C LEU A 48 -2.20 -18.69 -16.83
N THR A 49 -2.84 -19.56 -17.60
CA THR A 49 -2.18 -20.56 -18.43
C THR A 49 -1.47 -20.00 -19.67
N GLU A 50 -1.75 -18.75 -20.03
CA GLU A 50 -1.18 -18.07 -21.20
C GLU A 50 -0.11 -17.04 -20.81
N LEU A 51 0.10 -16.80 -19.50
CA LEU A 51 1.12 -15.88 -19.03
C LEU A 51 2.52 -16.43 -19.25
N SER A 52 3.33 -15.68 -19.96
CA SER A 52 4.76 -15.93 -20.01
C SER A 52 5.43 -15.67 -18.65
N ARG A 53 6.57 -16.28 -18.42
CA ARG A 53 7.37 -16.04 -17.21
C ARG A 53 7.70 -14.56 -17.07
N SER A 54 8.09 -13.88 -18.15
CA SER A 54 8.44 -12.46 -18.12
C SER A 54 7.26 -11.57 -17.71
N GLU A 55 6.06 -11.88 -18.16
CA GLU A 55 4.85 -11.15 -17.74
C GLU A 55 4.52 -11.39 -16.29
N TRP A 56 4.65 -12.64 -15.82
CA TRP A 56 4.49 -12.96 -14.40
C TRP A 56 5.48 -12.19 -13.52
N ASP A 57 6.76 -12.15 -13.90
CA ASP A 57 7.81 -11.44 -13.17
C ASP A 57 7.54 -9.93 -13.12
N LYS A 58 7.05 -9.32 -14.20
CA LYS A 58 6.62 -7.91 -14.22
C LYS A 58 5.47 -7.64 -13.26
N LEU A 59 4.47 -8.52 -13.23
CA LEU A 59 3.34 -8.38 -12.32
C LEU A 59 3.77 -8.54 -10.85
N THR A 60 4.60 -9.54 -10.58
CA THR A 60 5.17 -9.77 -9.23
C THR A 60 5.98 -8.57 -8.78
N ASN A 61 6.81 -8.02 -9.66
CA ASN A 61 7.56 -6.80 -9.34
C ASN A 61 6.64 -5.64 -9.00
N LYS A 62 5.64 -5.40 -9.83
CA LYS A 62 4.70 -4.27 -9.66
C LYS A 62 3.84 -4.39 -8.40
N PHE A 63 3.31 -5.58 -8.10
CA PHE A 63 2.26 -5.75 -7.08
C PHE A 63 2.75 -6.36 -5.77
N ILE A 64 3.99 -6.85 -5.72
CA ILE A 64 4.60 -7.42 -4.50
C ILE A 64 5.92 -6.72 -4.17
N ASN A 65 6.92 -6.76 -5.07
CA ASN A 65 8.26 -6.28 -4.74
C ASN A 65 8.30 -4.77 -4.51
N ILE A 66 7.68 -3.98 -5.39
CA ILE A 66 7.63 -2.52 -5.24
C ILE A 66 6.88 -2.13 -3.96
N PRO A 67 5.65 -2.60 -3.67
CA PRO A 67 4.98 -2.35 -2.40
C PRO A 67 5.83 -2.71 -1.17
N ALA A 68 6.53 -3.83 -1.19
CA ALA A 68 7.42 -4.22 -0.09
C ALA A 68 8.60 -3.26 0.07
N SER A 69 9.27 -2.91 -1.03
CA SER A 69 10.42 -1.99 -1.02
C SER A 69 10.04 -0.58 -0.55
N VAL A 70 8.94 -0.02 -1.06
CA VAL A 70 8.49 1.32 -0.63
C VAL A 70 8.02 1.31 0.81
N SER A 71 7.40 0.23 1.29
CA SER A 71 7.00 0.08 2.69
C SER A 71 8.20 0.03 3.62
N GLN A 72 9.24 -0.72 3.24
CA GLN A 72 10.50 -0.78 4.00
C GLN A 72 11.14 0.60 4.12
N ASN A 73 11.21 1.36 3.04
CA ASN A 73 11.73 2.72 3.05
C ASN A 73 10.85 3.66 3.91
N ALA A 74 9.52 3.55 3.82
CA ALA A 74 8.59 4.31 4.63
C ALA A 74 8.76 3.99 6.13
N MET A 75 8.88 2.71 6.50
CA MET A 75 9.19 2.31 7.87
C MET A 75 10.47 2.95 8.38
N GLY A 76 11.54 3.00 7.56
CA GLY A 76 12.81 3.63 7.93
C GLY A 76 12.71 5.15 8.17
N ILE A 77 11.65 5.81 7.70
CA ILE A 77 11.38 7.21 8.03
C ILE A 77 10.71 7.35 9.38
N PHE A 78 9.67 6.55 9.62
CA PHE A 78 8.89 6.61 10.86
C PHE A 78 9.64 6.00 12.04
N VAL A 79 10.43 4.95 11.78
CA VAL A 79 11.20 4.23 12.79
C VAL A 79 12.68 4.42 12.47
N PRO A 80 13.42 5.23 13.24
CA PRO A 80 14.83 5.51 12.98
C PRO A 80 15.66 4.22 12.93
N ASN A 81 16.31 3.95 11.81
CA ASN A 81 17.20 2.81 11.66
C ASN A 81 18.43 2.95 12.58
N GLY A 82 18.83 1.84 13.21
CA GLY A 82 20.05 1.78 14.00
C GLY A 82 19.97 2.37 15.41
N SER A 83 18.79 2.78 15.86
CA SER A 83 18.61 3.15 17.26
C SER A 83 18.35 1.90 18.09
N GLU A 84 19.19 1.64 19.08
CA GLU A 84 18.96 0.61 20.11
C GLU A 84 18.07 1.13 21.27
N ASP A 85 17.66 2.39 21.23
CA ASP A 85 16.83 3.00 22.25
C ASP A 85 15.34 2.77 22.00
N PRO A 86 14.67 1.85 22.73
CA PRO A 86 13.26 1.54 22.55
C PRO A 86 12.34 2.75 22.76
N ARG A 87 12.80 3.79 23.48
CA ARG A 87 12.02 4.99 23.74
C ARG A 87 11.78 5.81 22.49
N LEU A 88 12.70 5.78 21.53
CA LEU A 88 12.56 6.50 20.26
C LEU A 88 11.49 5.88 19.34
N PHE A 89 11.22 4.58 19.50
CA PHE A 89 10.20 3.89 18.73
C PHE A 89 8.79 4.08 19.31
N LYS A 90 8.70 4.20 20.65
CA LYS A 90 7.41 4.35 21.33
C LYS A 90 6.66 5.61 20.92
N ASP A 91 7.38 6.67 20.62
CA ASP A 91 6.80 7.95 20.20
C ASP A 91 6.68 8.07 18.68
N ALA A 92 7.22 7.10 17.93
CA ALA A 92 7.11 7.07 16.48
C ALA A 92 5.64 6.87 16.07
N LYS A 93 5.12 7.80 15.28
CA LYS A 93 3.76 7.74 14.72
C LYS A 93 3.86 7.79 13.20
N GLY A 94 3.04 7.01 12.54
CA GLY A 94 2.98 7.03 11.08
C GLY A 94 1.93 6.06 10.54
N ARG A 95 1.49 6.34 9.33
CA ARG A 95 0.55 5.49 8.60
C ARG A 95 1.15 5.13 7.25
N ILE A 96 1.24 3.84 6.99
CA ILE A 96 1.62 3.29 5.69
C ILE A 96 0.38 2.67 5.10
N ILE A 97 -0.10 3.20 3.98
CA ILE A 97 -1.32 2.74 3.33
C ILE A 97 -0.96 2.24 1.94
N ILE A 98 -1.18 0.96 1.68
CA ILE A 98 -1.02 0.36 0.36
C ILE A 98 -2.40 0.16 -0.25
N ILE A 99 -2.66 0.85 -1.35
CA ILE A 99 -3.86 0.60 -2.15
C ILE A 99 -3.51 -0.49 -3.15
N GLY A 100 -4.07 -1.66 -2.90
CA GLY A 100 -3.80 -2.88 -3.68
C GLY A 100 -4.33 -2.81 -5.10
N PRO A 101 -4.04 -3.84 -5.89
CA PRO A 101 -4.44 -3.85 -7.29
C PRO A 101 -5.95 -3.84 -7.43
N ASP A 102 -6.36 -2.98 -8.36
CA ASP A 102 -7.73 -2.80 -8.75
C ASP A 102 -8.19 -3.91 -9.70
N LEU A 103 -9.43 -4.36 -9.54
CA LEU A 103 -10.02 -5.29 -10.49
C LEU A 103 -10.40 -4.54 -11.77
N PRO A 104 -10.19 -5.10 -12.98
CA PRO A 104 -10.63 -4.46 -14.21
C PRO A 104 -12.16 -4.31 -14.25
N TYR A 105 -12.64 -3.12 -14.64
CA TYR A 105 -14.06 -2.79 -14.70
C TYR A 105 -14.71 -3.19 -16.02
N GLY A 106 -16.04 -3.31 -16.01
CA GLY A 106 -16.87 -3.32 -17.20
C GLY A 106 -16.94 -4.64 -17.96
N LYS A 107 -16.22 -5.67 -17.55
CA LYS A 107 -16.32 -7.03 -18.11
C LYS A 107 -16.50 -8.03 -16.98
N LYS A 108 -17.37 -9.01 -17.15
CA LYS A 108 -17.36 -10.20 -16.30
C LYS A 108 -15.98 -10.82 -16.42
N ILE A 109 -15.16 -10.64 -15.38
CA ILE A 109 -13.84 -11.25 -15.32
C ILE A 109 -14.07 -12.74 -15.14
N GLY A 110 -13.64 -13.55 -16.10
CA GLY A 110 -13.66 -15.00 -15.98
C GLY A 110 -12.86 -15.43 -14.75
N GLY A 111 -13.23 -16.54 -14.13
CA GLY A 111 -12.55 -17.05 -12.94
C GLY A 111 -11.04 -17.22 -13.15
N ASP A 112 -10.61 -17.52 -14.35
CA ASP A 112 -9.22 -17.66 -14.76
C ASP A 112 -8.42 -16.34 -14.77
N GLN A 113 -9.07 -15.22 -15.08
CA GLN A 113 -8.46 -13.88 -15.01
C GLN A 113 -8.42 -13.35 -13.58
N ARG A 114 -9.42 -13.69 -12.77
CA ARG A 114 -9.53 -13.30 -11.40
C ARG A 114 -8.44 -13.94 -10.53
N ALA A 115 -8.11 -15.19 -10.79
CA ALA A 115 -7.14 -15.94 -10.00
C ALA A 115 -5.79 -15.22 -9.85
N LYS A 116 -5.28 -14.59 -10.92
CA LYS A 116 -4.01 -13.86 -10.91
C LYS A 116 -4.05 -12.64 -10.00
N ILE A 117 -5.14 -11.90 -10.08
CA ILE A 117 -5.32 -10.67 -9.32
C ILE A 117 -5.44 -11.02 -7.84
N GLU A 118 -6.18 -12.05 -7.52
CA GLU A 118 -6.37 -12.52 -6.14
C GLU A 118 -5.06 -13.04 -5.51
N VAL A 119 -4.13 -13.57 -6.29
CA VAL A 119 -2.79 -13.92 -5.79
C VAL A 119 -2.07 -12.68 -5.26
N PHE A 120 -2.06 -11.57 -6.03
CA PHE A 120 -1.40 -10.34 -5.61
C PHE A 120 -2.15 -9.64 -4.48
N ARG A 121 -3.48 -9.61 -4.52
CA ARG A 121 -4.32 -9.08 -3.43
C ARG A 121 -4.14 -9.91 -2.15
N GLY A 122 -4.12 -11.24 -2.29
CA GLY A 122 -3.93 -12.17 -1.20
C GLY A 122 -2.55 -12.05 -0.52
N ALA A 123 -1.50 -11.75 -1.28
CA ALA A 123 -0.15 -11.59 -0.73
C ALA A 123 0.01 -10.34 0.14
N LEU A 124 -0.71 -9.25 -0.16
CA LEU A 124 -0.61 -8.00 0.61
C LEU A 124 -1.19 -8.12 2.02
N ARG A 125 -2.17 -8.99 2.23
CA ARG A 125 -2.81 -9.17 3.54
C ARG A 125 -1.83 -9.72 4.60
N PRO A 126 -1.22 -10.91 4.44
CA PRO A 126 -0.27 -11.42 5.42
C PRO A 126 0.95 -10.50 5.54
N PHE A 127 1.35 -9.82 4.49
CA PHE A 127 2.43 -8.84 4.54
C PHE A 127 2.11 -7.72 5.54
N ALA A 128 0.94 -7.08 5.45
CA ALA A 128 0.54 -6.02 6.38
C ALA A 128 0.43 -6.54 7.83
N THR A 129 -0.17 -7.70 8.02
CA THR A 129 -0.30 -8.32 9.36
C THR A 129 1.06 -8.57 9.99
N THR A 130 2.00 -9.15 9.25
CA THR A 130 3.34 -9.45 9.77
C THR A 130 4.12 -8.18 10.07
N VAL A 131 4.07 -7.18 9.19
CA VAL A 131 4.69 -5.87 9.42
C VAL A 131 4.12 -5.21 10.68
N ASN A 132 2.81 -5.23 10.89
CA ASN A 132 2.21 -4.65 12.08
C ASN A 132 2.59 -5.40 13.36
N GLN A 133 2.74 -6.72 13.32
CA GLN A 133 3.27 -7.49 14.44
C GLN A 133 4.70 -7.08 14.78
N GLU A 134 5.56 -6.93 13.79
CA GLU A 134 6.92 -6.43 14.00
C GLU A 134 6.92 -5.01 14.60
N LEU A 135 6.13 -4.11 14.04
CA LEU A 135 6.02 -2.72 14.51
C LEU A 135 5.48 -2.64 15.95
N SER A 136 4.51 -3.46 16.31
CA SER A 136 3.89 -3.43 17.65
C SER A 136 4.68 -4.24 18.67
N ASP A 137 5.07 -5.46 18.34
CA ASP A 137 5.57 -6.43 19.31
C ASP A 137 7.08 -6.29 19.52
N VAL A 138 7.81 -6.01 18.45
CA VAL A 138 9.28 -5.85 18.50
C VAL A 138 9.65 -4.40 18.74
N LEU A 139 9.16 -3.49 17.92
CA LEU A 139 9.56 -2.10 17.94
C LEU A 139 8.73 -1.23 18.90
N LYS A 140 7.61 -1.74 19.43
CA LYS A 140 6.69 -1.01 20.34
C LYS A 140 6.26 0.36 19.79
N SER A 141 6.19 0.51 18.48
CA SER A 141 5.88 1.77 17.80
C SER A 141 4.37 1.94 17.57
N ASN A 142 3.95 3.19 17.38
CA ASN A 142 2.60 3.54 16.95
C ASN A 142 2.47 3.69 15.42
N VAL A 143 3.47 3.23 14.68
CA VAL A 143 3.39 3.13 13.23
C VAL A 143 2.47 1.96 12.87
N ARG A 144 1.61 2.14 11.88
CA ARG A 144 0.68 1.11 11.40
C ARG A 144 0.68 1.04 9.89
N MET A 145 0.60 -0.18 9.38
CA MET A 145 0.45 -0.47 7.97
C MET A 145 -0.95 -0.98 7.67
N PHE A 146 -1.57 -0.44 6.64
CA PHE A 146 -2.88 -0.82 6.17
C PHE A 146 -2.84 -1.19 4.69
N VAL A 147 -3.66 -2.15 4.30
CA VAL A 147 -3.90 -2.50 2.91
C VAL A 147 -5.36 -2.21 2.59
N VAL A 148 -5.59 -1.37 1.61
CA VAL A 148 -6.93 -1.10 1.07
C VAL A 148 -7.06 -1.87 -0.23
N LEU A 149 -8.04 -2.75 -0.31
CA LEU A 149 -8.34 -3.55 -1.50
C LEU A 149 -9.60 -2.99 -2.15
N PRO A 150 -9.48 -2.17 -3.21
CA PRO A 150 -10.65 -1.68 -3.94
C PRO A 150 -11.47 -2.87 -4.44
N GLY A 151 -12.77 -2.83 -4.17
CA GLY A 151 -13.71 -3.86 -4.62
C GLY A 151 -14.42 -3.42 -5.90
N THR A 152 -14.73 -4.38 -6.77
CA THR A 152 -15.76 -4.19 -7.77
C THR A 152 -16.95 -5.05 -7.39
N VAL A 153 -18.10 -4.45 -7.27
CA VAL A 153 -19.36 -5.18 -7.22
C VAL A 153 -20.00 -5.01 -8.59
N ASP A 154 -20.39 -6.12 -9.20
CA ASP A 154 -21.12 -6.15 -10.48
C ASP A 154 -20.43 -5.46 -11.68
N GLY A 155 -19.11 -5.36 -11.68
CA GLY A 155 -18.34 -4.81 -12.81
C GLY A 155 -18.41 -3.30 -12.96
N LYS A 156 -18.95 -2.57 -11.97
CA LYS A 156 -18.92 -1.12 -11.91
C LYS A 156 -17.60 -0.60 -11.33
N GLU A 157 -17.27 0.64 -11.66
CA GLU A 157 -16.11 1.31 -11.02
C GLU A 157 -16.31 1.40 -9.51
N PRO A 158 -15.23 1.21 -8.69
CA PRO A 158 -15.34 1.45 -7.26
C PRO A 158 -15.76 2.90 -7.06
N ASN A 159 -16.62 3.11 -6.09
CA ASN A 159 -16.95 4.44 -5.66
C ASN A 159 -15.69 5.09 -5.07
N ASN A 160 -15.15 6.08 -5.76
CA ASN A 160 -13.98 6.83 -5.27
C ASN A 160 -14.23 7.47 -3.91
N GLU A 161 -15.48 7.79 -3.59
CA GLU A 161 -15.87 8.35 -2.30
C GLU A 161 -15.63 7.35 -1.18
N ASN A 162 -16.01 6.08 -1.35
CA ASN A 162 -15.75 5.04 -0.37
C ASN A 162 -14.25 4.81 -0.14
N LEU A 163 -13.46 4.86 -1.22
CA LEU A 163 -12.00 4.77 -1.11
C LEU A 163 -11.42 5.97 -0.35
N ILE A 164 -11.88 7.18 -0.66
CA ILE A 164 -11.44 8.40 0.03
C ILE A 164 -11.83 8.35 1.51
N ASN A 165 -13.06 7.94 1.83
CA ASN A 165 -13.53 7.81 3.20
C ASN A 165 -12.72 6.77 3.99
N ALA A 166 -12.39 5.63 3.38
CA ALA A 166 -11.52 4.63 3.99
C ALA A 166 -10.12 5.21 4.27
N ILE A 167 -9.51 5.91 3.31
CA ILE A 167 -8.21 6.54 3.51
C ILE A 167 -8.28 7.60 4.61
N ASN A 168 -9.29 8.47 4.59
CA ASN A 168 -9.47 9.50 5.60
C ASN A 168 -9.60 8.91 7.01
N TYR A 169 -10.31 7.79 7.17
CA TYR A 169 -10.38 7.08 8.44
C TYR A 169 -9.00 6.52 8.85
N LEU A 170 -8.28 5.89 7.92
CA LEU A 170 -7.00 5.23 8.21
C LEU A 170 -5.88 6.19 8.64
N VAL A 171 -5.97 7.46 8.30
CA VAL A 171 -5.01 8.48 8.74
C VAL A 171 -5.30 9.01 10.14
N THR A 172 -6.43 8.63 10.75
CA THR A 172 -6.78 9.03 12.13
C THR A 172 -6.14 8.11 13.18
N ASP A 173 -6.07 8.57 14.42
CA ASP A 173 -5.61 7.74 15.54
C ASP A 173 -6.59 6.62 15.89
N GLU A 174 -7.87 6.77 15.56
CA GLU A 174 -8.92 5.75 15.77
C GLU A 174 -8.68 4.47 14.97
N ALA A 175 -8.05 4.58 13.81
CA ALA A 175 -7.70 3.45 12.96
C ALA A 175 -6.63 2.53 13.57
N GLY A 176 -5.95 2.94 14.64
CA GLY A 176 -4.90 2.15 15.29
C GLY A 176 -5.34 0.78 15.82
N THR A 177 -6.65 0.56 15.97
CA THR A 177 -7.26 -0.71 16.42
C THR A 177 -8.01 -1.44 15.31
N SER A 178 -8.01 -0.91 14.10
CA SER A 178 -8.74 -1.47 12.98
C SER A 178 -8.04 -2.66 12.36
N SER A 179 -8.78 -3.41 11.55
CA SER A 179 -8.21 -4.47 10.70
C SER A 179 -7.17 -3.87 9.75
N GLU A 180 -6.05 -4.56 9.59
CA GLU A 180 -4.98 -4.16 8.66
C GLU A 180 -5.42 -4.22 7.20
N VAL A 181 -6.53 -4.87 6.90
CA VAL A 181 -7.05 -5.00 5.52
C VAL A 181 -8.48 -4.49 5.46
N ILE A 182 -8.68 -3.49 4.62
CA ILE A 182 -9.99 -2.92 4.35
C ILE A 182 -10.40 -3.26 2.93
N PHE A 183 -11.57 -3.84 2.79
CA PHE A 183 -12.26 -3.98 1.53
C PHE A 183 -13.19 -2.79 1.38
N CYS A 184 -13.08 -2.07 0.26
CA CYS A 184 -14.03 -1.02 -0.10
C CYS A 184 -15.05 -1.60 -1.09
N PRO A 185 -16.12 -2.25 -0.61
CA PRO A 185 -17.19 -2.70 -1.48
C PRO A 185 -17.94 -1.49 -2.03
N ASP A 186 -18.54 -1.67 -3.19
CA ASP A 186 -19.51 -0.72 -3.70
C ASP A 186 -20.80 -0.86 -2.88
N GLU A 187 -21.35 0.26 -2.37
CA GLU A 187 -22.61 0.27 -1.67
C GLU A 187 -23.77 0.12 -2.68
N SER A 188 -24.04 -1.09 -3.07
CA SER A 188 -25.32 -1.43 -3.71
C SER A 188 -25.88 -2.73 -3.11
N ARG A 189 -26.31 -2.62 -1.88
CA ARG A 189 -27.31 -3.52 -1.30
C ARG A 189 -28.40 -2.70 -0.64
#